data_74c8674a1b4f239039e4f3419589f09f
#
_entry.id   74c8674a1b4f239039e4f3419589f09f
#
_cell.length_a   1.000
_cell.length_b   1.000
_cell.length_c   1.000
_cell.angle_alpha   90.00
_cell.angle_beta   90.00
_cell.angle_gamma   90.00
#
_symmetry.space_group_name_H-M   'P 1'
#
loop_
_entity.id
_entity.type
_entity.pdbx_description
1 polymer ?
#
loop_
_entity_poly.entity_id
_entity_poly.type
_entity_poly.pdbx_seq_one_letter_code
_entity_poly.pdbx_strand_id
1 'polypeptide(L)'
;MKLKNGMMLYHRSYTPVQNIDLTKCATGKDFGKGFYVTADELQAKNFIRTSLLKAKSSKHIDDKQNYGYVTCYKYHAPTEFMPIYEFSNADKEWLWFVSLNRRQKLAQKLSPMLPKKLFESEIIIGKIANDTTNPVITTYLNGLYGSLEDENAAKM
;
A
#
# COMPACT_ATOMS: atom_id res chain seq x y z
N MET A 1 1.72 -3.38 -14.11
CA MET A 1 3.18 -3.06 -14.26
C MET A 1 3.96 -4.31 -13.92
N LYS A 2 4.87 -4.75 -14.76
CA LYS A 2 5.74 -5.92 -14.45
C LYS A 2 7.08 -5.43 -13.89
N LEU A 3 7.52 -6.02 -12.78
CA LEU A 3 8.86 -5.81 -12.28
C LEU A 3 9.89 -6.39 -13.26
N LYS A 4 10.89 -5.58 -13.62
CA LYS A 4 11.98 -5.97 -14.52
C LYS A 4 13.30 -5.80 -13.79
N ASN A 5 14.22 -6.74 -14.01
CA ASN A 5 15.57 -6.63 -13.47
C ASN A 5 16.22 -5.31 -13.89
N GLY A 6 16.85 -4.63 -12.96
CA GLY A 6 17.45 -3.30 -13.16
C GLY A 6 16.49 -2.12 -13.04
N MET A 7 15.19 -2.35 -12.82
CA MET A 7 14.20 -1.30 -12.67
C MET A 7 14.48 -0.45 -11.42
N MET A 8 14.32 0.86 -11.55
CA MET A 8 14.44 1.78 -10.41
C MET A 8 13.12 1.87 -9.66
N LEU A 9 13.20 1.78 -8.34
CA LEU A 9 12.08 1.90 -7.42
C LEU A 9 12.38 2.98 -6.39
N TYR A 10 11.37 3.69 -5.96
CA TYR A 10 11.50 4.89 -5.13
C TYR A 10 10.66 4.76 -3.86
N HIS A 11 11.28 5.08 -2.73
CA HIS A 11 10.61 5.15 -1.43
C HIS A 11 10.73 6.56 -0.86
N ARG A 12 9.60 7.11 -0.43
CA ARG A 12 9.54 8.40 0.24
C ARG A 12 9.50 8.25 1.75
N SER A 13 10.29 9.03 2.45
CA SER A 13 10.30 9.02 3.92
C SER A 13 10.82 10.34 4.49
N TYR A 14 10.63 10.53 5.78
CA TYR A 14 11.23 11.62 6.55
C TYR A 14 12.72 11.38 6.84
N THR A 15 13.22 10.18 6.59
CA THR A 15 14.64 9.79 6.75
C THR A 15 15.05 8.90 5.58
N PRO A 16 16.32 8.90 5.16
CA PRO A 16 16.80 7.96 4.15
C PRO A 16 16.73 6.53 4.69
N VAL A 17 16.34 5.58 3.84
CA VAL A 17 16.23 4.17 4.20
C VAL A 17 17.22 3.36 3.36
N GLN A 18 18.42 3.16 3.87
CA GLN A 18 19.45 2.37 3.18
C GLN A 18 19.21 0.86 3.32
N ASN A 19 18.81 0.42 4.51
CA ASN A 19 18.50 -0.97 4.80
C ASN A 19 17.00 -1.12 5.08
N ILE A 20 16.34 -1.97 4.30
CA ILE A 20 14.91 -2.26 4.46
C ILE A 20 14.73 -3.21 5.63
N ASP A 21 13.99 -2.78 6.65
CA ASP A 21 13.63 -3.56 7.82
C ASP A 21 12.10 -3.67 7.91
N LEU A 22 11.57 -4.83 7.54
CA LEU A 22 10.12 -5.08 7.53
C LEU A 22 9.50 -5.06 8.94
N THR A 23 10.30 -5.25 9.98
CA THR A 23 9.80 -5.20 11.38
C THR A 23 9.35 -3.79 11.76
N LYS A 24 9.95 -2.77 11.16
CA LYS A 24 9.64 -1.34 11.38
C LYS A 24 8.48 -0.83 10.55
N CYS A 25 7.94 -1.64 9.64
CA CYS A 25 6.83 -1.23 8.79
C CYS A 25 5.52 -1.16 9.58
N ALA A 26 4.73 -0.10 9.35
CA ALA A 26 3.45 0.10 9.99
C ALA A 26 2.35 -0.81 9.40
N THR A 27 1.40 -1.20 10.24
CA THR A 27 0.14 -1.84 9.86
C THR A 27 -0.90 -0.81 9.40
N GLY A 28 -2.08 -1.27 8.96
CA GLY A 28 -3.20 -0.39 8.59
C GLY A 28 -3.02 0.35 7.27
N LYS A 29 -2.07 -0.06 6.46
CA LYS A 29 -1.88 0.43 5.08
C LYS A 29 -2.70 -0.41 4.10
N ASP A 30 -2.84 0.07 2.86
CA ASP A 30 -3.69 -0.53 1.82
C ASP A 30 -3.40 -2.01 1.56
N PHE A 31 -2.14 -2.39 1.51
CA PHE A 31 -1.71 -3.78 1.28
C PHE A 31 -1.11 -4.43 2.53
N GLY A 32 -1.40 -3.87 3.70
CA GLY A 32 -0.95 -4.39 4.98
C GLY A 32 0.45 -3.93 5.38
N LYS A 33 1.06 -4.69 6.30
CA LYS A 33 2.41 -4.41 6.77
C LYS A 33 3.41 -4.76 5.68
N GLY A 34 4.20 -3.78 5.26
CA GLY A 34 5.20 -3.99 4.22
C GLY A 34 5.99 -2.73 3.90
N PHE A 35 7.01 -2.88 3.08
CA PHE A 35 7.81 -1.78 2.56
C PHE A 35 7.25 -1.34 1.20
N TYR A 36 6.83 -0.08 1.11
CA TYR A 36 6.12 0.46 -0.05
C TYR A 36 7.05 1.26 -0.95
N VAL A 37 7.08 0.89 -2.21
CA VAL A 37 7.85 1.58 -3.25
C VAL A 37 6.96 1.88 -4.46
N THR A 38 7.40 2.81 -5.27
CA THR A 38 6.78 3.14 -6.57
C THR A 38 7.85 3.15 -7.66
N ALA A 39 7.44 2.88 -8.89
CA ALA A 39 8.29 3.07 -10.06
C ALA A 39 8.26 4.52 -10.58
N ASP A 40 7.39 5.36 -10.04
CA ASP A 40 7.22 6.76 -10.42
C ASP A 40 7.92 7.68 -9.40
N GLU A 41 9.06 8.24 -9.81
CA GLU A 41 9.84 9.15 -8.98
C GLU A 41 9.06 10.42 -8.63
N LEU A 42 8.28 10.96 -9.55
CA LEU A 42 7.48 12.16 -9.31
C LEU A 42 6.38 11.88 -8.29
N GLN A 43 5.74 10.73 -8.36
CA GLN A 43 4.78 10.28 -7.35
C GLN A 43 5.45 10.23 -5.97
N ALA A 44 6.64 9.64 -5.86
CA ALA A 44 7.36 9.59 -4.60
C ALA A 44 7.64 10.99 -4.05
N LYS A 45 8.10 11.91 -4.88
CA LYS A 45 8.38 13.32 -4.51
C LYS A 45 7.12 14.04 -4.04
N ASN A 46 6.02 13.91 -4.76
CA ASN A 46 4.75 14.58 -4.44
C ASN A 46 4.17 14.13 -3.09
N PHE A 47 4.42 12.89 -2.69
CA PHE A 47 3.95 12.37 -1.41
C PHE A 47 4.87 12.65 -0.20
N ILE A 48 6.02 13.32 -0.37
CA ILE A 48 6.92 13.67 0.75
C ILE A 48 6.18 14.51 1.79
N ARG A 49 5.42 15.52 1.38
CA ARG A 49 4.66 16.38 2.30
C ARG A 49 3.74 15.57 3.21
N THR A 50 3.00 14.63 2.65
CA THR A 50 2.11 13.74 3.41
C THR A 50 2.91 12.88 4.40
N SER A 51 4.07 12.37 4.00
CA SER A 51 4.95 11.59 4.88
C SER A 51 5.46 12.41 6.06
N LEU A 52 5.86 13.66 5.81
CA LEU A 52 6.31 14.60 6.86
C LEU A 52 5.18 14.92 7.84
N LEU A 53 3.98 15.22 7.36
CA LEU A 53 2.82 15.50 8.22
C LEU A 53 2.50 14.31 9.15
N LYS A 54 2.52 13.09 8.61
CA LYS A 54 2.32 11.88 9.41
C LYS A 54 3.42 11.69 10.45
N ALA A 55 4.68 11.88 10.06
CA ALA A 55 5.82 11.74 10.97
C ALA A 55 5.79 12.78 12.12
N LYS A 56 5.39 14.02 11.84
CA LYS A 56 5.18 15.07 12.84
C LYS A 56 4.04 14.70 13.79
N SER A 57 2.89 14.29 13.27
CA SER A 57 1.73 13.87 14.08
C SER A 57 2.08 12.70 15.01
N SER A 58 2.96 11.81 14.59
CA SER A 58 3.44 10.67 15.38
C SER A 58 4.67 11.00 16.22
N LYS A 59 5.12 12.25 16.24
CA LYS A 59 6.31 12.72 16.97
C LYS A 59 7.61 11.97 16.63
N HIS A 60 7.74 11.48 15.38
CA HIS A 60 8.95 10.85 14.89
C HIS A 60 10.01 11.87 14.44
N ILE A 61 9.57 13.08 14.13
CA ILE A 61 10.44 14.20 13.72
C ILE A 61 9.97 15.49 14.37
N ASP A 62 10.89 16.47 14.44
CA ASP A 62 10.63 17.84 14.89
C ASP A 62 9.67 18.54 13.91
N ASP A 63 8.80 19.41 14.43
CA ASP A 63 7.87 20.22 13.64
C ASP A 63 8.54 21.16 12.65
N LYS A 64 9.81 21.51 12.91
CA LYS A 64 10.63 22.37 12.04
C LYS A 64 11.17 21.65 10.82
N GLN A 65 11.22 20.32 10.81
CA GLN A 65 11.69 19.60 9.63
C GLN A 65 10.71 19.79 8.47
N ASN A 66 11.18 20.43 7.40
CA ASN A 66 10.36 20.73 6.20
C ASN A 66 10.85 20.02 4.94
N TYR A 67 11.76 19.08 5.08
CA TYR A 67 12.33 18.28 3.99
C TYR A 67 12.21 16.78 4.29
N GLY A 68 12.11 15.99 3.23
CA GLY A 68 12.12 14.54 3.28
C GLY A 68 13.04 13.96 2.23
N TYR A 69 13.03 12.66 2.10
CA TYR A 69 13.94 11.90 1.25
C TYR A 69 13.17 11.00 0.29
N VAL A 70 13.67 10.89 -0.93
CA VAL A 70 13.33 9.81 -1.85
C VAL A 70 14.54 8.91 -1.96
N THR A 71 14.45 7.72 -1.39
CA THR A 71 15.51 6.70 -1.51
C THR A 71 15.25 5.89 -2.77
N CYS A 72 16.28 5.75 -3.60
CA CYS A 72 16.21 4.99 -4.85
C CYS A 72 16.82 3.60 -4.67
N TYR A 73 16.12 2.59 -5.18
CA TYR A 73 16.55 1.22 -5.17
C TYR A 73 16.59 0.68 -6.59
N LYS A 74 17.59 -0.10 -6.92
CA LYS A 74 17.64 -0.88 -8.16
C LYS A 74 17.12 -2.28 -7.86
N TYR A 75 16.02 -2.66 -8.51
CA TYR A 75 15.46 -3.99 -8.35
C TYR A 75 16.36 -5.04 -9.02
N HIS A 76 16.78 -6.02 -8.26
CA HIS A 76 17.45 -7.21 -8.77
C HIS A 76 16.49 -8.38 -8.64
N ALA A 77 16.10 -8.94 -9.79
CA ALA A 77 15.25 -10.13 -9.79
C ALA A 77 15.99 -11.29 -9.11
N PRO A 78 15.37 -11.94 -8.11
CA PRO A 78 15.98 -13.10 -7.47
C PRO A 78 16.15 -14.24 -8.46
N THR A 79 17.14 -15.11 -8.21
CA THR A 79 17.37 -16.34 -8.99
C THR A 79 16.37 -17.43 -8.65
N GLU A 80 15.82 -17.40 -7.43
CA GLU A 80 14.78 -18.30 -6.96
C GLU A 80 13.39 -17.75 -7.24
N PHE A 81 12.40 -18.64 -7.27
CA PHE A 81 11.01 -18.24 -7.45
C PHE A 81 10.53 -17.35 -6.29
N MET A 82 10.04 -16.17 -6.62
CA MET A 82 9.42 -15.24 -5.67
C MET A 82 7.95 -15.05 -6.06
N PRO A 83 7.01 -15.41 -5.18
CA PRO A 83 5.58 -15.24 -5.48
C PRO A 83 5.22 -13.74 -5.52
N ILE A 84 4.65 -13.34 -6.65
CA ILE A 84 4.17 -11.97 -6.90
C ILE A 84 2.69 -12.01 -7.22
N TYR A 85 1.90 -11.15 -6.58
CA TYR A 85 0.50 -10.90 -6.91
C TYR A 85 0.32 -9.51 -7.51
N GLU A 86 -0.37 -9.41 -8.63
CA GLU A 86 -0.66 -8.12 -9.28
C GLU A 86 -2.17 -7.90 -9.37
N PHE A 87 -2.64 -6.80 -8.78
CA PHE A 87 -3.97 -6.26 -9.06
C PHE A 87 -3.90 -5.44 -10.35
N SER A 88 -4.53 -5.93 -11.41
CA SER A 88 -4.57 -5.21 -12.70
C SER A 88 -5.38 -3.93 -12.61
N ASN A 89 -6.41 -3.91 -11.77
CA ASN A 89 -7.32 -2.78 -11.54
C ASN A 89 -7.67 -2.63 -10.05
N ALA A 90 -8.21 -1.46 -9.71
CA ALA A 90 -8.85 -1.23 -8.42
C ALA A 90 -10.31 -1.74 -8.49
N ASP A 91 -10.46 -3.05 -8.57
CA ASP A 91 -11.74 -3.78 -8.62
C ASP A 91 -12.21 -4.23 -7.23
N LYS A 92 -13.23 -5.12 -7.19
CA LYS A 92 -13.79 -5.62 -5.93
C LYS A 92 -12.77 -6.36 -5.06
N GLU A 93 -11.90 -7.17 -5.66
CA GLU A 93 -10.87 -7.91 -4.90
C GLU A 93 -9.85 -6.95 -4.29
N TRP A 94 -9.43 -5.94 -5.05
CA TRP A 94 -8.58 -4.86 -4.56
C TRP A 94 -9.25 -4.12 -3.39
N LEU A 95 -10.55 -3.76 -3.53
CA LEU A 95 -11.31 -3.07 -2.49
C LEU A 95 -11.43 -3.91 -1.21
N TRP A 96 -11.73 -5.19 -1.33
CA TRP A 96 -11.80 -6.11 -0.19
C TRP A 96 -10.44 -6.25 0.50
N PHE A 97 -9.37 -6.39 -0.27
CA PHE A 97 -8.02 -6.51 0.27
C PHE A 97 -7.59 -5.23 1.01
N VAL A 98 -7.79 -4.06 0.43
CA VAL A 98 -7.53 -2.77 1.10
C VAL A 98 -8.38 -2.64 2.37
N SER A 99 -9.66 -3.01 2.30
CA SER A 99 -10.59 -2.92 3.44
C SER A 99 -10.16 -3.77 4.62
N LEU A 100 -9.80 -5.03 4.39
CA LEU A 100 -9.36 -5.91 5.48
C LEU A 100 -8.02 -5.47 6.09
N ASN A 101 -7.12 -4.90 5.30
CA ASN A 101 -5.85 -4.37 5.80
C ASN A 101 -6.01 -3.09 6.62
N ARG A 102 -6.94 -2.23 6.25
CA ARG A 102 -7.27 -1.01 7.01
C ARG A 102 -8.08 -1.29 8.26
N ARG A 103 -8.92 -2.32 8.24
CA ARG A 103 -9.76 -2.76 9.37
C ARG A 103 -9.62 -4.25 9.60
N GLN A 104 -8.65 -4.65 10.40
CA GLN A 104 -8.32 -6.07 10.65
C GLN A 104 -9.51 -6.91 11.14
N LYS A 105 -10.49 -6.31 11.81
CA LYS A 105 -11.73 -7.00 12.21
C LYS A 105 -12.53 -7.57 11.03
N LEU A 106 -12.28 -7.08 9.80
CA LEU A 106 -12.91 -7.57 8.58
C LEU A 106 -12.18 -8.80 7.99
N ALA A 107 -10.99 -9.14 8.49
CA ALA A 107 -10.16 -10.19 7.91
C ALA A 107 -10.87 -11.54 7.88
N GLN A 108 -11.56 -11.95 8.96
CA GLN A 108 -12.29 -13.20 9.00
C GLN A 108 -13.41 -13.29 7.95
N LYS A 109 -14.01 -12.14 7.64
CA LYS A 109 -15.15 -12.04 6.73
C LYS A 109 -14.71 -11.94 5.27
N LEU A 110 -13.70 -11.15 4.97
CA LEU A 110 -13.26 -10.85 3.62
C LEU A 110 -12.15 -11.77 3.09
N SER A 111 -11.29 -12.32 3.96
CA SER A 111 -10.19 -13.19 3.52
C SER A 111 -10.65 -14.43 2.74
N PRO A 112 -11.75 -15.12 3.11
CA PRO A 112 -12.22 -16.28 2.35
C PRO A 112 -12.68 -15.94 0.93
N MET A 113 -13.00 -14.67 0.66
CA MET A 113 -13.45 -14.18 -0.65
C MET A 113 -12.30 -13.79 -1.59
N LEU A 114 -11.07 -13.84 -1.09
CA LEU A 114 -9.87 -13.44 -1.83
C LEU A 114 -9.02 -14.65 -2.24
N PRO A 115 -8.28 -14.55 -3.36
CA PRO A 115 -7.40 -15.64 -3.80
C PRO A 115 -6.33 -15.98 -2.75
N LYS A 116 -6.15 -17.28 -2.47
CA LYS A 116 -5.14 -17.76 -1.51
C LYS A 116 -3.73 -17.28 -1.87
N LYS A 117 -3.37 -17.28 -3.16
CA LYS A 117 -2.07 -16.83 -3.66
C LYS A 117 -1.75 -15.38 -3.32
N LEU A 118 -2.75 -14.52 -3.07
CA LEU A 118 -2.55 -13.14 -2.64
C LEU A 118 -1.86 -13.10 -1.26
N PHE A 119 -2.29 -13.97 -0.34
CA PHE A 119 -1.73 -14.05 1.02
C PHE A 119 -0.39 -14.78 1.08
N GLU A 120 -0.07 -15.57 0.06
CA GLU A 120 1.19 -16.29 -0.08
C GLU A 120 2.25 -15.48 -0.82
N SER A 121 1.91 -14.30 -1.34
CA SER A 121 2.80 -13.48 -2.14
C SER A 121 3.75 -12.64 -1.27
N GLU A 122 5.00 -12.57 -1.68
CA GLU A 122 6.02 -11.73 -1.06
C GLU A 122 6.02 -10.31 -1.60
N ILE A 123 5.58 -10.15 -2.85
CA ILE A 123 5.42 -8.85 -3.51
C ILE A 123 3.98 -8.71 -3.99
N ILE A 124 3.37 -7.58 -3.65
CA ILE A 124 2.04 -7.21 -4.14
C ILE A 124 2.17 -5.92 -4.94
N ILE A 125 1.67 -5.96 -6.18
CA ILE A 125 1.66 -4.83 -7.09
C ILE A 125 0.22 -4.36 -7.29
N GLY A 126 -0.01 -3.06 -7.18
CA GLY A 126 -1.34 -2.50 -7.41
C GLY A 126 -1.38 -1.01 -7.16
N LYS A 127 -2.51 -0.41 -7.48
CA LYS A 127 -2.77 1.00 -7.17
C LYS A 127 -2.94 1.15 -5.67
N ILE A 128 -2.36 2.20 -5.10
CA ILE A 128 -2.69 2.64 -3.75
C ILE A 128 -3.92 3.56 -3.80
N ALA A 129 -4.68 3.59 -2.73
CA ALA A 129 -5.77 4.54 -2.59
C ALA A 129 -5.23 5.99 -2.56
N ASN A 130 -5.87 6.85 -3.31
CA ASN A 130 -5.54 8.26 -3.41
C ASN A 130 -6.69 9.14 -2.88
N ASP A 131 -6.57 10.45 -3.03
CA ASP A 131 -7.57 11.40 -2.54
C ASP A 131 -8.96 11.22 -3.17
N THR A 132 -9.05 10.65 -4.37
CA THR A 132 -10.32 10.37 -5.03
C THR A 132 -10.94 9.05 -4.61
N THR A 133 -10.13 8.02 -4.30
CA THR A 133 -10.62 6.70 -3.90
C THR A 133 -10.82 6.56 -2.39
N ASN A 134 -10.11 7.34 -1.57
CA ASN A 134 -10.23 7.28 -0.11
C ASN A 134 -11.65 7.55 0.42
N PRO A 135 -12.40 8.56 -0.06
CA PRO A 135 -13.77 8.76 0.36
C PRO A 135 -14.69 7.59 0.02
N VAL A 136 -14.53 7.01 -1.17
CA VAL A 136 -15.29 5.83 -1.61
C VAL A 136 -15.03 4.63 -0.69
N ILE A 137 -13.77 4.35 -0.38
CA ILE A 137 -13.39 3.27 0.55
C ILE A 137 -13.97 3.52 1.94
N THR A 138 -13.89 4.74 2.44
CA THR A 138 -14.43 5.11 3.75
C THR A 138 -15.96 4.92 3.79
N THR A 139 -16.65 5.34 2.75
CA THR A 139 -18.10 5.17 2.61
C THR A 139 -18.48 3.68 2.54
N TYR A 140 -17.74 2.89 1.78
CA TYR A 140 -17.92 1.44 1.72
C TYR A 140 -17.71 0.78 3.10
N LEU A 141 -16.64 1.13 3.80
CA LEU A 141 -16.34 0.60 5.13
C LEU A 141 -17.38 0.99 6.19
N ASN A 142 -18.09 2.08 5.98
CA ASN A 142 -19.18 2.52 6.85
C ASN A 142 -20.54 1.88 6.49
N GLY A 143 -20.56 1.00 5.45
CA GLY A 143 -21.75 0.28 5.04
C GLY A 143 -22.81 1.11 4.30
N LEU A 144 -22.46 2.31 3.81
CA LEU A 144 -23.40 3.22 3.14
C LEU A 144 -23.82 2.73 1.75
N TYR A 145 -23.07 1.81 1.16
CA TYR A 145 -23.38 1.17 -0.13
C TYR A 145 -24.03 -0.22 0.02
N GLY A 146 -24.33 -0.66 1.24
CA GLY A 146 -24.86 -1.99 1.53
C GLY A 146 -23.93 -2.82 2.41
N SER A 147 -24.12 -4.14 2.44
CA SER A 147 -23.25 -5.02 3.20
C SER A 147 -21.86 -5.11 2.57
N LEU A 148 -20.84 -5.34 3.42
CA LEU A 148 -19.44 -5.42 2.95
C LEU A 148 -19.18 -6.59 1.99
N GLU A 149 -20.04 -7.62 2.01
CA GLU A 149 -19.97 -8.77 1.11
C GLU A 149 -20.78 -8.58 -0.16
N ASP A 150 -21.54 -7.52 -0.27
CA ASP A 150 -22.34 -7.24 -1.45
C ASP A 150 -21.41 -6.87 -2.62
N GLU A 151 -21.43 -7.70 -3.67
CA GLU A 151 -20.63 -7.46 -4.87
C GLU A 151 -21.00 -6.15 -5.58
N ASN A 152 -22.26 -5.72 -5.48
CA ASN A 152 -22.72 -4.48 -6.08
C ASN A 152 -22.18 -3.28 -5.30
N ALA A 153 -22.15 -3.34 -3.97
CA ALA A 153 -21.53 -2.32 -3.14
C ALA A 153 -20.03 -2.17 -3.44
N ALA A 154 -19.33 -3.26 -3.74
CA ALA A 154 -17.92 -3.24 -4.05
C ALA A 154 -17.59 -2.70 -5.47
N LYS A 155 -18.57 -2.61 -6.37
CA LYS A 155 -18.41 -2.07 -7.73
C LYS A 155 -18.61 -0.56 -7.82
N MET A 156 -19.10 0.08 -6.79
CA MET A 156 -19.34 1.53 -6.74
C MET A 156 -18.06 2.32 -6.47
#